data_cb68c993ef5ceff5d87a4a4a88a2142b
#
_entry.id   cb68c993ef5ceff5d87a4a4a88a2142b
#
_cell.length_a   1.000
_cell.length_b   1.000
_cell.length_c   1.000
_cell.angle_alpha   90.00
_cell.angle_beta   90.00
_cell.angle_gamma   90.00
#
_symmetry.space_group_name_H-M   'P 1'
#
loop_
_entity.id
_entity.type
_entity.pdbx_description
1 polymer ?
#
loop_
_entity_poly.entity_id
_entity_poly.type
_entity_poly.pdbx_seq_one_letter_code
_entity_poly.pdbx_strand_id
1 'polypeptide(L)'
;MLSSRKLAIVVFADIAGYSAMMQADEDKALSILDRFKMALEEGIQQYGGEIIQYYGDGCLLSFDSAFSSLCAAISMQQRFIEQEVPVR
;
A
#
# COMPACT_ATOMS: atom_id res chain seq x y z
N MET A 1 15.12 33.49 5.34
CA MET A 1 14.11 32.47 5.58
C MET A 1 14.68 31.08 5.41
N LEU A 2 14.35 30.25 6.29
CA LEU A 2 14.82 28.89 6.22
C LEU A 2 13.89 28.05 5.38
N SER A 3 14.43 27.39 4.40
CA SER A 3 13.65 26.41 3.70
C SER A 3 13.46 25.22 4.65
N SER A 4 12.25 24.86 4.92
CA SER A 4 12.00 23.66 5.68
C SER A 4 12.18 22.47 4.76
N ARG A 5 13.08 21.60 5.12
CA ARG A 5 13.23 20.32 4.46
C ARG A 5 12.40 19.31 5.20
N LYS A 6 11.43 18.76 4.53
CA LYS A 6 10.69 17.64 5.06
C LYS A 6 11.35 16.37 4.58
N LEU A 7 11.67 15.53 5.55
CA LEU A 7 12.09 14.18 5.24
C LEU A 7 10.81 13.38 4.95
N ALA A 8 10.73 12.80 3.77
CA ALA A 8 9.62 11.95 3.40
C ALA A 8 10.15 10.54 3.14
N ILE A 9 9.51 9.58 3.75
CA ILE A 9 9.77 8.17 3.49
C ILE A 9 8.74 7.71 2.47
N VAL A 10 9.22 7.28 1.33
CA VAL A 10 8.34 6.83 0.24
C VAL A 10 8.31 5.32 0.22
N VAL A 11 7.09 4.77 0.18
CA VAL A 11 6.88 3.32 0.12
C VAL A 11 6.06 3.02 -1.13
N PHE A 12 6.50 2.04 -1.89
CA PHE A 12 5.74 1.55 -3.03
C PHE A 12 5.25 0.14 -2.73
N ALA A 13 3.95 -0.06 -2.82
CA ALA A 13 3.32 -1.36 -2.61
C ALA A 13 2.72 -1.83 -3.93
N ASP A 14 2.80 -3.13 -4.22
CA ASP A 14 2.42 -3.66 -5.51
C ASP A 14 1.84 -5.07 -5.35
N ILE A 15 0.75 -5.37 -6.05
CA ILE A 15 0.14 -6.70 -6.04
C ILE A 15 0.94 -7.61 -6.97
N ALA A 16 1.38 -8.75 -6.44
CA ALA A 16 2.12 -9.72 -7.22
C ALA A 16 1.19 -10.47 -8.18
N GLY A 17 1.58 -10.52 -9.45
CA GLY A 17 0.87 -11.30 -10.45
C GLY A 17 -0.51 -10.80 -10.84
N TYR A 18 -0.78 -9.51 -10.66
CA TYR A 18 -2.10 -8.94 -10.89
C TYR A 18 -2.57 -9.11 -12.34
N SER A 19 -1.69 -8.85 -13.32
CA SER A 19 -2.06 -8.94 -14.73
C SER A 19 -2.47 -10.36 -15.12
N ALA A 20 -1.73 -11.35 -14.64
CA ALA A 20 -2.07 -12.75 -14.90
C ALA A 20 -3.39 -13.13 -14.23
N MET A 21 -3.61 -12.64 -13.03
CA MET A 21 -4.84 -12.86 -12.28
C MET A 21 -6.03 -12.22 -13.00
N MET A 22 -5.86 -11.01 -13.50
CA MET A 22 -6.90 -10.29 -14.24
C MET A 22 -7.30 -11.05 -15.50
N GLN A 23 -6.35 -11.66 -16.19
CA GLN A 23 -6.61 -12.45 -17.38
C GLN A 23 -7.31 -13.78 -17.06
N ALA A 24 -6.95 -14.38 -15.92
CA ALA A 24 -7.50 -15.69 -15.53
C ALA A 24 -8.88 -15.56 -14.89
N ASP A 25 -9.08 -14.56 -14.06
CA ASP A 25 -10.33 -14.37 -13.30
C ASP A 25 -10.44 -12.89 -12.90
N GLU A 26 -11.14 -12.12 -13.72
CA GLU A 26 -11.28 -10.69 -13.54
C GLU A 26 -11.97 -10.34 -12.22
N ASP A 27 -13.04 -11.05 -11.86
CA ASP A 27 -13.77 -10.78 -10.62
C ASP A 27 -12.90 -11.00 -9.40
N LYS A 28 -12.09 -12.05 -9.41
CA LYS A 28 -11.14 -12.33 -8.34
C LYS A 28 -10.08 -11.24 -8.26
N ALA A 29 -9.55 -10.82 -9.39
CA ALA A 29 -8.53 -9.77 -9.43
C ALA A 29 -9.07 -8.46 -8.86
N LEU A 30 -10.29 -8.07 -9.22
CA LEU A 30 -10.92 -6.86 -8.71
C LEU A 30 -11.17 -6.95 -7.20
N SER A 31 -11.55 -8.12 -6.71
CA SER A 31 -11.72 -8.34 -5.27
C SER A 31 -10.40 -8.21 -4.53
N ILE A 32 -9.32 -8.76 -5.07
CA ILE A 32 -7.97 -8.63 -4.50
C ILE A 32 -7.53 -7.16 -4.48
N LEU A 33 -7.76 -6.44 -5.56
CA LEU A 33 -7.43 -5.02 -5.65
C LEU A 33 -8.16 -4.22 -4.57
N ASP A 34 -9.44 -4.51 -4.36
CA ASP A 34 -10.25 -3.85 -3.34
C ASP A 34 -9.69 -4.09 -1.94
N ARG A 35 -9.35 -5.35 -1.62
CA ARG A 35 -8.73 -5.70 -0.34
C ARG A 35 -7.38 -5.03 -0.16
N PHE A 36 -6.60 -4.93 -1.23
CA PHE A 36 -5.31 -4.26 -1.23
C PHE A 36 -5.48 -2.78 -0.84
N LYS A 37 -6.40 -2.08 -1.49
CA LYS A 37 -6.69 -0.68 -1.19
C LYS A 37 -7.16 -0.48 0.24
N MET A 38 -8.04 -1.34 0.72
CA MET A 38 -8.54 -1.26 2.09
C MET A 38 -7.43 -1.43 3.12
N ALA A 39 -6.53 -2.37 2.89
CA ALA A 39 -5.40 -2.59 3.80
C ALA A 39 -4.47 -1.39 3.84
N LEU A 40 -4.20 -0.78 2.68
CA LEU A 40 -3.37 0.42 2.61
C LEU A 40 -4.02 1.59 3.34
N GLU A 41 -5.30 1.82 3.11
CA GLU A 41 -6.04 2.92 3.74
C GLU A 41 -6.11 2.76 5.25
N GLU A 42 -6.32 1.54 5.74
CA GLU A 42 -6.31 1.27 7.17
C GLU A 42 -4.94 1.54 7.78
N GLY A 43 -3.87 1.14 7.11
CA GLY A 43 -2.51 1.39 7.58
C GLY A 43 -2.18 2.88 7.64
N ILE A 44 -2.58 3.62 6.63
CA ILE A 44 -2.41 5.08 6.60
C ILE A 44 -3.20 5.73 7.74
N GLN A 45 -4.44 5.32 7.93
CA GLN A 45 -5.29 5.89 8.97
C GLN A 45 -4.72 5.62 10.37
N GLN A 46 -4.17 4.44 10.58
CA GLN A 46 -3.66 4.02 11.88
C GLN A 46 -2.31 4.64 12.22
N TYR A 47 -1.40 4.75 11.24
CA TYR A 47 -0.02 5.15 11.50
C TYR A 47 0.35 6.51 10.91
N GLY A 48 -0.57 7.19 10.28
CA GLY A 48 -0.31 8.45 9.60
C GLY A 48 0.28 8.22 8.23
N GLY A 49 0.70 9.30 7.59
CA GLY A 49 1.14 9.23 6.21
C GLY A 49 0.02 9.57 5.25
N GLU A 50 0.31 9.42 3.97
CA GLU A 50 -0.69 9.67 2.95
C GLU A 50 -0.48 8.78 1.73
N ILE A 51 -1.56 8.52 1.02
CA ILE A 51 -1.52 7.85 -0.26
C ILE A 51 -1.27 8.92 -1.31
N ILE A 52 -0.15 8.83 -2.01
CA ILE A 52 0.21 9.78 -3.06
C ILE A 52 -0.60 9.49 -4.32
N GLN A 53 -0.56 8.24 -4.76
CA GLN A 53 -1.22 7.86 -6.00
C GLN A 53 -1.30 6.35 -6.15
N TYR A 54 -2.41 5.88 -6.72
CA TYR A 54 -2.55 4.51 -7.17
C TYR A 54 -2.09 4.41 -8.62
N TYR A 55 -1.41 3.32 -8.94
CA TYR A 55 -0.91 3.01 -10.28
C TYR A 55 -1.40 1.62 -10.68
N GLY A 56 -2.62 1.53 -11.17
CA GLY A 56 -3.16 0.22 -11.51
C GLY A 56 -3.16 -0.73 -10.33
N ASP A 57 -2.20 -1.63 -10.27
CA ASP A 57 -2.04 -2.64 -9.21
C ASP A 57 -1.02 -2.26 -8.15
N GLY A 58 -0.57 -1.03 -8.16
CA GLY A 58 0.40 -0.53 -7.19
C GLY A 58 -0.04 0.77 -6.55
N CYS A 59 0.68 1.18 -5.53
CA CYS A 59 0.37 2.39 -4.78
C CYS A 59 1.64 3.01 -4.22
N LEU A 60 1.73 4.32 -4.34
CA LEU A 60 2.81 5.11 -3.76
C LEU A 60 2.31 5.79 -2.50
N LEU A 61 3.01 5.56 -1.39
CA LEU A 61 2.66 6.12 -0.09
C LEU A 61 3.83 6.95 0.44
N SER A 62 3.51 7.89 1.31
CA SER A 62 4.51 8.75 1.94
C SER A 62 4.27 8.84 3.43
N PHE A 63 5.35 8.85 4.20
CA PHE A 63 5.33 8.98 5.66
C PHE A 63 6.35 10.02 6.10
N ASP A 64 6.04 10.70 7.19
CA ASP A 64 6.94 11.73 7.77
C ASP A 64 8.07 11.12 8.59
N SER A 65 7.95 9.88 9.00
CA SER A 65 8.87 9.25 9.93
C SER A 65 9.15 7.81 9.51
N ALA A 66 10.41 7.42 9.63
CA ALA A 66 10.82 6.05 9.34
C ALA A 66 10.11 5.06 10.27
N PHE A 67 9.92 5.43 11.53
CA PHE A 67 9.24 4.57 12.49
C PHE A 67 7.79 4.33 12.10
N SER A 68 7.06 5.39 11.75
CA SER A 68 5.67 5.26 11.29
C SER A 68 5.56 4.43 10.02
N SER A 69 6.49 4.64 9.07
CA SER A 69 6.48 3.87 7.82
C SER A 69 6.72 2.39 8.08
N LEU A 70 7.62 2.06 9.00
CA LEU A 70 7.92 0.69 9.34
C LEU A 70 6.73 0.01 10.03
N CYS A 71 6.11 0.69 10.99
CA CYS A 71 4.92 0.17 11.67
C CYS A 71 3.78 -0.06 10.69
N ALA A 72 3.56 0.91 9.79
CA ALA A 72 2.53 0.79 8.77
C ALA A 72 2.81 -0.38 7.83
N ALA A 73 4.05 -0.54 7.39
CA ALA A 73 4.43 -1.63 6.48
C ALA A 73 4.20 -2.99 7.12
N ILE A 74 4.57 -3.15 8.38
CA ILE A 74 4.35 -4.40 9.10
C ILE A 74 2.85 -4.70 9.24
N SER A 75 2.06 -3.70 9.62
CA SER A 75 0.61 -3.85 9.77
C SER A 75 -0.05 -4.20 8.44
N MET A 76 0.34 -3.51 7.37
CA MET A 76 -0.18 -3.78 6.03
C MET A 76 0.16 -5.18 5.56
N GLN A 77 1.40 -5.63 5.81
CA GLN A 77 1.83 -6.99 5.46
C GLN A 77 0.97 -8.03 6.18
N GLN A 78 0.67 -7.83 7.44
CA GLN A 78 -0.19 -8.73 8.19
C GLN A 78 -1.59 -8.78 7.60
N ARG A 79 -2.14 -7.62 7.21
CA ARG A 79 -3.44 -7.54 6.56
C ARG A 79 -3.45 -8.25 5.21
N PHE A 80 -2.40 -8.07 4.43
CA PHE A 80 -2.29 -8.74 3.13
C PHE A 80 -2.29 -10.26 3.30
N ILE A 81 -1.58 -10.76 4.30
CA ILE A 81 -1.57 -12.20 4.60
C ILE A 81 -2.97 -12.67 5.00
N GLU A 82 -3.62 -11.97 5.92
CA GLU A 82 -4.96 -12.32 6.39
C GLU A 82 -6.00 -12.29 5.28
N GLN A 83 -5.90 -11.33 4.39
CA GLN A 83 -6.83 -11.14 3.28
C GLN A 83 -6.41 -11.89 2.02
N GLU A 84 -5.34 -12.64 2.08
CA GLU A 84 -4.81 -13.42 0.95
C GLU A 84 -4.50 -12.55 -0.26
N VAL A 85 -3.91 -11.37 -0.02
CA VAL A 85 -3.48 -10.45 -1.08
C VAL A 85 -1.99 -10.69 -1.33
N PRO A 86 -1.61 -11.19 -2.51
CA PRO A 86 -0.19 -11.37 -2.81
C PRO A 86 0.46 -10.03 -3.13
N VAL A 87 1.55 -9.71 -2.44
CA VAL A 87 2.30 -8.46 -2.66
C VAL A 87 3.77 -8.76 -2.88
N ARG A 88 4.44 -7.81 -3.51
CA ARG A 88 5.89 -7.85 -3.68
C ARG A 88 6.58 -6.77 -2.89
#